data_b955be3d5ced100d97b04e57b0f8f4fa
#
_entry.id   b955be3d5ced100d97b04e57b0f8f4fa
#
_cell.length_a   1.000
_cell.length_b   1.000
_cell.length_c   1.000
_cell.angle_alpha   90.00
_cell.angle_beta   90.00
_cell.angle_gamma   90.00
#
_symmetry.space_group_name_H-M   'P 1'
#
loop_
_entity.id
_entity.type
_entity.pdbx_description
1 polymer ?
#
loop_
_entity_poly.entity_id
_entity_poly.type
_entity_poly.pdbx_seq_one_letter_code
_entity_poly.pdbx_strand_id
1 'polypeptide(L)'
;MKWMIPINELSAQQRKIIAEITDGTSRTSWVAGYAGTGKTIVITHALKKIAKSTPRKSVRFMAYTNALKDLVASGISTAESQRVDISTLDSFNNEDFFYDYIVVDEVQDIKDKQLKNILKRARNLIVAGDPDQSIYTGRVDPDDIGSFLGEHTKHTLRDIHRLGQNLFKVAKEILPEAKFVRGAALSNRSEHRVWKFEATNKDEEFRHVFQEAQRLAQKEKPSAVLFPIHDLINRFASLVAYELCGELPPDPIRGRITCYEDFNDFFQSRKYPLMFLGSNNGSLPKSDSTKMVYLMTYHSAKGLDFENVFLPYLKDGIYLDAKPKNLSREQEERRHLFVALTRSRRNVFLSYYGTPHWVLKKIPKDLMETFRPQVQRGFSR
;
A
#
# COMPACT_ATOMS: atom_id res chain seq x y z
N MET A 1 10.81 4.13 -9.08
CA MET A 1 10.06 5.06 -8.17
C MET A 1 11.03 5.63 -7.13
N LYS A 2 11.23 6.94 -7.10
CA LYS A 2 12.10 7.59 -6.09
C LYS A 2 11.29 7.78 -4.81
N TRP A 3 11.31 6.79 -3.93
CA TRP A 3 10.53 6.77 -2.68
C TRP A 3 11.38 7.05 -1.44
N MET A 4 12.66 6.71 -1.50
CA MET A 4 13.56 6.88 -0.37
C MET A 4 14.00 8.33 -0.25
N ILE A 5 13.64 8.97 0.86
CA ILE A 5 14.01 10.35 1.18
C ILE A 5 15.39 10.34 1.84
N PRO A 6 16.33 11.21 1.44
CA PRO A 6 17.62 11.35 2.10
C PRO A 6 17.49 11.65 3.60
N ILE A 7 18.42 11.14 4.41
CA ILE A 7 18.32 11.25 5.87
C ILE A 7 18.34 12.72 6.38
N ASN A 8 18.97 13.61 5.67
CA ASN A 8 19.01 15.05 5.98
C ASN A 8 17.67 15.77 5.71
N GLU A 9 16.80 15.18 4.86
CA GLU A 9 15.47 15.70 4.56
C GLU A 9 14.39 15.14 5.50
N LEU A 10 14.71 14.16 6.34
CA LEU A 10 13.80 13.62 7.34
C LEU A 10 13.49 14.62 8.43
N SER A 11 12.31 14.52 9.05
CA SER A 11 11.95 15.32 10.21
C SER A 11 12.87 15.03 11.41
N ALA A 12 12.96 15.98 12.35
CA ALA A 12 13.72 15.77 13.59
C ALA A 12 13.22 14.55 14.37
N GLN A 13 11.90 14.32 14.38
CA GLN A 13 11.29 13.15 15.03
C GLN A 13 11.73 11.84 14.35
N GLN A 14 11.71 11.78 13.02
CA GLN A 14 12.15 10.59 12.28
C GLN A 14 13.63 10.29 12.53
N ARG A 15 14.49 11.30 12.46
CA ARG A 15 15.93 11.13 12.76
C ARG A 15 16.21 10.67 14.18
N LYS A 16 15.48 11.23 15.16
CA LYS A 16 15.58 10.82 16.57
C LYS A 16 15.21 9.35 16.74
N ILE A 17 14.09 8.91 16.19
CA ILE A 17 13.64 7.52 16.26
C ILE A 17 14.66 6.58 15.61
N ILE A 18 15.21 6.93 14.43
CA ILE A 18 16.28 6.14 13.79
C ILE A 18 17.49 5.99 14.71
N ALA A 19 17.89 7.04 15.40
CA ALA A 19 19.01 6.98 16.35
C ALA A 19 18.71 6.01 17.51
N GLU A 20 17.56 6.16 18.14
CA GLU A 20 17.12 5.36 19.31
C GLU A 20 16.95 3.88 19.00
N ILE A 21 16.30 3.52 17.88
CA ILE A 21 16.09 2.10 17.52
C ILE A 21 17.37 1.39 17.00
N THR A 22 18.45 2.14 16.83
CA THR A 22 19.75 1.60 16.34
C THR A 22 20.88 1.72 17.34
N ASP A 23 20.65 2.29 18.53
CA ASP A 23 21.68 2.43 19.58
C ASP A 23 21.94 1.14 20.36
N GLY A 24 21.05 0.15 20.21
CA GLY A 24 21.17 -1.16 20.86
C GLY A 24 20.73 -1.21 22.32
N THR A 25 20.14 -0.15 22.84
CA THR A 25 19.65 -0.09 24.24
C THR A 25 18.37 -0.88 24.44
N SER A 26 17.51 -0.98 23.43
CA SER A 26 16.26 -1.74 23.48
C SER A 26 16.35 -3.02 22.65
N ARG A 27 15.99 -4.16 23.27
CA ARG A 27 15.89 -5.42 22.56
C ARG A 27 14.73 -5.44 21.56
N THR A 28 13.62 -4.82 21.90
CA THR A 28 12.43 -4.76 21.04
C THR A 28 11.99 -3.32 20.90
N SER A 29 11.92 -2.81 19.66
CA SER A 29 11.45 -1.46 19.35
C SER A 29 10.21 -1.53 18.48
N TRP A 30 9.16 -0.79 18.86
CA TRP A 30 7.94 -0.65 18.08
C TRP A 30 7.78 0.78 17.55
N VAL A 31 7.91 0.94 16.22
CA VAL A 31 7.67 2.20 15.52
C VAL A 31 6.19 2.24 15.10
N ALA A 32 5.35 2.77 15.97
CA ALA A 32 3.96 3.03 15.69
C ALA A 32 3.80 4.35 14.92
N GLY A 33 2.85 4.40 13.98
CA GLY A 33 2.59 5.65 13.25
C GLY A 33 1.45 5.49 12.26
N TYR A 34 0.84 6.60 11.88
CA TYR A 34 -0.31 6.63 10.99
C TYR A 34 0.08 6.50 9.52
N ALA A 35 -0.94 6.37 8.65
CA ALA A 35 -0.74 6.39 7.20
C ALA A 35 0.03 7.66 6.77
N GLY A 36 1.13 7.49 6.05
CA GLY A 36 1.92 8.61 5.53
C GLY A 36 2.87 9.29 6.51
N THR A 37 3.13 8.72 7.69
CA THR A 37 4.13 9.25 8.64
C THR A 37 5.56 8.81 8.34
N GLY A 38 5.77 7.93 7.34
CA GLY A 38 7.10 7.49 6.92
C GLY A 38 7.69 6.33 7.72
N LYS A 39 6.86 5.46 8.31
CA LYS A 39 7.31 4.25 9.03
C LYS A 39 8.34 3.44 8.24
N THR A 40 7.98 3.02 7.03
CA THR A 40 8.84 2.23 6.13
C THR A 40 10.17 2.95 5.84
N ILE A 41 10.15 4.27 5.67
CA ILE A 41 11.36 5.08 5.46
C ILE A 41 12.25 5.03 6.71
N VAL A 42 11.68 5.22 7.90
CA VAL A 42 12.41 5.20 9.18
C VAL A 42 13.09 3.84 9.41
N ILE A 43 12.33 2.73 9.26
CA ILE A 43 12.91 1.39 9.48
C ILE A 43 13.91 1.01 8.39
N THR A 44 13.76 1.50 7.15
CA THR A 44 14.74 1.28 6.09
C THR A 44 16.05 2.04 6.37
N HIS A 45 16.00 3.27 6.87
CA HIS A 45 17.20 3.98 7.32
C HIS A 45 17.86 3.30 8.51
N ALA A 46 17.08 2.79 9.47
CA ALA A 46 17.61 1.99 10.58
C ALA A 46 18.32 0.73 10.07
N LEU A 47 17.69 0.00 9.14
CA LEU A 47 18.25 -1.18 8.49
C LEU A 47 19.61 -0.87 7.82
N LYS A 48 19.69 0.22 7.04
CA LYS A 48 20.93 0.68 6.41
C LYS A 48 22.02 1.01 7.45
N LYS A 49 21.66 1.70 8.53
CA LYS A 49 22.59 2.06 9.59
C LYS A 49 23.12 0.81 10.31
N ILE A 50 22.25 -0.14 10.65
CA ILE A 50 22.63 -1.43 11.26
C ILE A 50 23.57 -2.21 10.34
N ALA A 51 23.22 -2.37 9.06
CA ALA A 51 24.05 -3.07 8.09
C ALA A 51 25.45 -2.47 7.91
N LYS A 52 25.60 -1.16 8.07
CA LYS A 52 26.89 -0.46 8.00
C LYS A 52 27.70 -0.61 9.28
N SER A 53 27.08 -0.40 10.44
CA SER A 53 27.79 -0.37 11.74
C SER A 53 28.14 -1.76 12.28
N THR A 54 27.48 -2.82 11.80
CA THR A 54 27.63 -4.18 12.31
C THR A 54 27.84 -5.22 11.20
N PRO A 55 28.97 -5.18 10.46
CA PRO A 55 29.16 -5.97 9.25
C PRO A 55 29.21 -7.49 9.46
N ARG A 56 29.37 -7.96 10.70
CA ARG A 56 29.41 -9.39 11.06
C ARG A 56 28.08 -9.91 11.60
N LYS A 57 27.05 -9.05 11.78
CA LYS A 57 25.76 -9.44 12.32
C LYS A 57 24.81 -9.85 11.21
N SER A 58 24.01 -10.87 11.50
CA SER A 58 22.92 -11.32 10.64
C SER A 58 21.73 -10.39 10.75
N VAL A 59 21.32 -9.81 9.63
CA VAL A 59 20.21 -8.82 9.58
C VAL A 59 19.18 -9.29 8.59
N ARG A 60 17.91 -9.36 9.01
CA ARG A 60 16.79 -9.71 8.13
C ARG A 60 15.72 -8.61 8.13
N PHE A 61 15.24 -8.29 6.94
CA PHE A 61 14.05 -7.48 6.75
C PHE A 61 12.91 -8.36 6.23
N MET A 62 11.73 -8.20 6.81
CA MET A 62 10.53 -8.94 6.39
C MET A 62 9.41 -7.98 6.00
N ALA A 63 8.88 -8.17 4.80
CA ALA A 63 7.75 -7.45 4.23
C ALA A 63 6.53 -8.37 4.09
N TYR A 64 5.34 -7.78 4.07
CA TYR A 64 4.11 -8.53 3.86
C TYR A 64 3.88 -8.91 2.38
N THR A 65 4.28 -8.04 1.43
CA THR A 65 4.09 -8.27 -0.01
C THR A 65 5.42 -8.24 -0.77
N ASN A 66 5.48 -8.91 -1.93
CA ASN A 66 6.63 -8.83 -2.83
C ASN A 66 6.91 -7.40 -3.29
N ALA A 67 5.86 -6.63 -3.61
CA ALA A 67 6.04 -5.25 -4.04
C ALA A 67 6.67 -4.36 -2.95
N LEU A 68 6.31 -4.55 -1.66
CA LEU A 68 6.95 -3.84 -0.55
C LEU A 68 8.40 -4.32 -0.32
N LYS A 69 8.65 -5.63 -0.46
CA LYS A 69 10.00 -6.20 -0.43
C LYS A 69 10.89 -5.55 -1.51
N ASP A 70 10.41 -5.47 -2.75
CA ASP A 70 11.14 -4.89 -3.87
C ASP A 70 11.34 -3.38 -3.68
N LEU A 71 10.34 -2.69 -3.12
CA LEU A 71 10.45 -1.27 -2.78
C LEU A 71 11.60 -1.05 -1.80
N VAL A 72 11.64 -1.78 -0.68
CA VAL A 72 12.71 -1.66 0.32
C VAL A 72 14.05 -2.05 -0.27
N ALA A 73 14.12 -3.13 -1.05
CA ALA A 73 15.34 -3.55 -1.75
C ALA A 73 15.89 -2.44 -2.67
N SER A 74 15.00 -1.69 -3.36
CA SER A 74 15.40 -0.58 -4.21
C SER A 74 15.97 0.63 -3.44
N GLY A 75 15.65 0.76 -2.16
CA GLY A 75 16.15 1.81 -1.26
C GLY A 75 17.50 1.49 -0.60
N ILE A 76 18.02 0.27 -0.80
CA ILE A 76 19.25 -0.24 -0.19
C ILE A 76 20.31 -0.38 -1.30
N SER A 77 21.54 0.11 -1.05
CA SER A 77 22.64 -0.02 -2.01
C SER A 77 23.08 -1.49 -2.17
N THR A 78 23.74 -1.82 -3.29
CA THR A 78 24.25 -3.17 -3.55
C THR A 78 25.17 -3.67 -2.42
N ALA A 79 26.02 -2.82 -1.87
CA ALA A 79 26.91 -3.18 -0.76
C ALA A 79 26.15 -3.45 0.56
N GLU A 80 25.04 -2.76 0.79
CA GLU A 80 24.16 -2.98 1.94
C GLU A 80 23.28 -4.23 1.73
N SER A 81 22.82 -4.50 0.51
CA SER A 81 21.97 -5.65 0.17
C SER A 81 22.68 -7.00 0.33
N GLN A 82 24.00 -7.03 0.20
CA GLN A 82 24.81 -8.24 0.48
C GLN A 82 24.83 -8.62 1.97
N ARG A 83 24.40 -7.71 2.85
CA ARG A 83 24.45 -7.87 4.32
C ARG A 83 23.07 -7.99 4.95
N VAL A 84 22.02 -7.81 4.18
CA VAL A 84 20.65 -7.83 4.64
C VAL A 84 19.88 -8.86 3.84
N ASP A 85 19.36 -9.85 4.52
CA ASP A 85 18.38 -10.77 3.92
C ASP A 85 17.00 -10.10 3.85
N ILE A 86 16.49 -9.87 2.64
CA ILE A 86 15.21 -9.23 2.40
C ILE A 86 14.22 -10.28 1.88
N SER A 87 13.17 -10.54 2.64
CA SER A 87 12.22 -11.61 2.36
C SER A 87 10.78 -11.21 2.64
N THR A 88 9.85 -12.07 2.28
CA THR A 88 8.46 -11.96 2.74
C THR A 88 8.27 -12.74 4.05
N LEU A 89 7.21 -12.38 4.79
CA LEU A 89 6.85 -13.08 6.04
C LEU A 89 6.56 -14.56 5.83
N ASP A 90 5.99 -14.94 4.68
CA ASP A 90 5.65 -16.33 4.41
C ASP A 90 6.87 -17.24 4.21
N SER A 91 8.00 -16.69 3.77
CA SER A 91 9.24 -17.45 3.62
C SER A 91 9.92 -17.81 4.94
N PHE A 92 9.53 -17.17 6.05
CA PHE A 92 10.15 -17.35 7.37
C PHE A 92 9.65 -18.58 8.16
N ASN A 93 8.60 -19.25 7.72
CA ASN A 93 7.88 -20.22 8.54
C ASN A 93 8.66 -21.50 8.91
N ASN A 94 9.71 -21.85 8.17
CA ASN A 94 10.45 -23.13 8.34
C ASN A 94 11.95 -22.97 8.63
N GLU A 95 12.40 -21.79 9.03
CA GLU A 95 13.82 -21.55 9.29
C GLU A 95 14.13 -21.70 10.78
N ASP A 96 15.23 -22.40 11.11
CA ASP A 96 15.77 -22.53 12.47
C ASP A 96 16.95 -21.59 12.75
N PHE A 97 17.10 -20.56 11.96
CA PHE A 97 18.20 -19.61 12.07
C PHE A 97 17.88 -18.46 13.02
N PHE A 98 18.86 -18.03 13.84
CA PHE A 98 18.75 -16.88 14.73
C PHE A 98 19.41 -15.66 14.07
N TYR A 99 18.71 -14.52 14.16
CA TYR A 99 19.18 -13.26 13.60
C TYR A 99 19.58 -12.29 14.71
N ASP A 100 20.68 -11.56 14.50
CA ASP A 100 21.06 -10.47 15.40
C ASP A 100 20.05 -9.32 15.35
N TYR A 101 19.49 -9.07 14.15
CA TYR A 101 18.42 -8.10 13.93
C TYR A 101 17.35 -8.66 13.00
N ILE A 102 16.10 -8.55 13.42
CA ILE A 102 14.94 -8.71 12.54
C ILE A 102 14.20 -7.37 12.48
N VAL A 103 13.92 -6.90 11.27
CA VAL A 103 13.12 -5.69 11.01
C VAL A 103 11.88 -6.09 10.26
N VAL A 104 10.71 -5.73 10.77
CA VAL A 104 9.40 -6.11 10.20
C VAL A 104 8.55 -4.88 9.94
N ASP A 105 8.06 -4.74 8.72
CA ASP A 105 7.05 -3.74 8.40
C ASP A 105 5.63 -4.33 8.46
N GLU A 106 4.63 -3.48 8.70
CA GLU A 106 3.21 -3.82 8.78
C GLU A 106 2.91 -4.92 9.83
N VAL A 107 3.43 -4.75 11.06
CA VAL A 107 3.29 -5.75 12.15
C VAL A 107 1.84 -6.14 12.46
N GLN A 108 0.86 -5.25 12.25
CA GLN A 108 -0.57 -5.53 12.44
C GLN A 108 -1.11 -6.59 11.46
N ASP A 109 -0.36 -6.96 10.43
CA ASP A 109 -0.76 -7.98 9.46
C ASP A 109 -0.14 -9.36 9.73
N ILE A 110 0.64 -9.48 10.79
CA ILE A 110 1.31 -10.74 11.16
C ILE A 110 0.33 -11.64 11.92
N LYS A 111 0.40 -12.94 11.69
CA LYS A 111 -0.33 -13.93 12.50
C LYS A 111 0.37 -14.10 13.86
N ASP A 112 -0.40 -14.32 14.91
CA ASP A 112 0.11 -14.57 16.27
C ASP A 112 1.25 -15.58 16.31
N LYS A 113 1.07 -16.71 15.65
CA LYS A 113 2.07 -17.78 15.58
C LYS A 113 3.36 -17.30 14.89
N GLN A 114 3.25 -16.51 13.84
CA GLN A 114 4.40 -15.96 13.12
C GLN A 114 5.14 -14.94 13.99
N LEU A 115 4.43 -14.03 14.67
CA LEU A 115 5.05 -13.03 15.54
C LEU A 115 5.78 -13.69 16.71
N LYS A 116 5.18 -14.70 17.36
CA LYS A 116 5.83 -15.52 18.40
C LYS A 116 7.10 -16.21 17.89
N ASN A 117 7.09 -16.68 16.66
CA ASN A 117 8.25 -17.31 16.03
C ASN A 117 9.37 -16.29 15.75
N ILE A 118 9.03 -15.11 15.27
CA ILE A 118 9.97 -14.00 15.05
C ILE A 118 10.62 -13.56 16.35
N LEU A 119 9.83 -13.38 17.41
CA LEU A 119 10.33 -13.00 18.75
C LEU A 119 11.34 -14.00 19.32
N LYS A 120 11.14 -15.30 19.07
CA LYS A 120 12.07 -16.34 19.54
C LYS A 120 13.42 -16.32 18.80
N ARG A 121 13.45 -15.83 17.55
CA ARG A 121 14.61 -15.90 16.67
C ARG A 121 15.34 -14.57 16.47
N ALA A 122 14.82 -13.47 17.01
CA ALA A 122 15.44 -12.17 16.98
C ALA A 122 16.20 -11.89 18.27
N ARG A 123 17.47 -11.54 18.19
CA ARG A 123 18.20 -10.94 19.31
C ARG A 123 17.72 -9.52 19.56
N ASN A 124 17.56 -8.75 18.48
CA ASN A 124 16.97 -7.43 18.47
C ASN A 124 15.84 -7.40 17.43
N LEU A 125 14.68 -6.90 17.81
CA LEU A 125 13.50 -6.83 16.96
C LEU A 125 13.06 -5.37 16.79
N ILE A 126 12.92 -4.94 15.54
CA ILE A 126 12.33 -3.64 15.19
C ILE A 126 11.06 -3.93 14.39
N VAL A 127 9.91 -3.51 14.89
CA VAL A 127 8.65 -3.63 14.17
C VAL A 127 8.06 -2.27 13.86
N ALA A 128 7.42 -2.14 12.71
CA ALA A 128 6.67 -0.95 12.33
C ALA A 128 5.23 -1.32 11.99
N GLY A 129 4.27 -0.44 12.28
CA GLY A 129 2.88 -0.69 11.96
C GLY A 129 1.92 0.45 12.28
N ASP A 130 0.71 0.30 11.74
CA ASP A 130 -0.41 1.21 11.94
C ASP A 130 -1.67 0.43 12.30
N PRO A 131 -2.15 0.50 13.54
CA PRO A 131 -3.37 -0.18 13.95
C PRO A 131 -4.60 0.15 13.11
N ASP A 132 -4.73 1.40 12.64
CA ASP A 132 -5.86 1.84 11.81
C ASP A 132 -5.87 1.20 10.41
N GLN A 133 -4.76 0.63 9.96
CA GLN A 133 -4.61 -0.06 8.67
C GLN A 133 -4.72 -1.59 8.74
N SER A 134 -5.21 -2.13 9.83
CA SER A 134 -5.47 -3.58 9.94
C SER A 134 -6.70 -3.96 9.13
N ILE A 135 -6.51 -4.66 8.01
CA ILE A 135 -7.57 -5.13 7.10
C ILE A 135 -7.56 -6.63 6.87
N TYR A 136 -6.61 -7.35 7.46
CA TYR A 136 -6.55 -8.80 7.38
C TYR A 136 -7.15 -9.44 8.63
N THR A 137 -7.79 -10.57 8.47
CA THR A 137 -8.31 -11.36 9.60
C THR A 137 -7.36 -12.43 10.07
N GLY A 138 -7.59 -12.89 11.31
CA GLY A 138 -6.74 -13.90 11.95
C GLY A 138 -5.32 -13.39 12.15
N ARG A 139 -5.16 -12.09 12.36
CA ARG A 139 -3.92 -11.40 12.68
C ARG A 139 -3.88 -10.99 14.14
N VAL A 140 -2.73 -10.55 14.60
CA VAL A 140 -2.59 -9.92 15.92
C VAL A 140 -3.61 -8.78 16.01
N ASP A 141 -4.37 -8.74 17.13
CA ASP A 141 -5.25 -7.60 17.36
C ASP A 141 -4.41 -6.33 17.42
N PRO A 142 -4.75 -5.31 16.63
CA PRO A 142 -3.98 -4.07 16.62
C PRO A 142 -3.82 -3.41 17.99
N ASP A 143 -4.78 -3.62 18.89
CA ASP A 143 -4.72 -3.07 20.25
C ASP A 143 -3.82 -3.91 21.18
N ASP A 144 -3.59 -5.17 20.84
CA ASP A 144 -2.77 -6.12 21.61
C ASP A 144 -1.33 -6.24 21.11
N ILE A 145 -0.93 -5.53 20.05
CA ILE A 145 0.46 -5.61 19.51
C ILE A 145 1.49 -5.44 20.63
N GLY A 146 1.32 -4.45 21.51
CA GLY A 146 2.21 -4.21 22.64
C GLY A 146 2.32 -5.39 23.59
N SER A 147 1.20 -6.01 23.90
CA SER A 147 1.15 -7.19 24.78
C SER A 147 1.87 -8.41 24.16
N PHE A 148 1.73 -8.59 22.83
CA PHE A 148 2.44 -9.65 22.09
C PHE A 148 3.94 -9.44 22.04
N LEU A 149 4.40 -8.17 21.93
CA LEU A 149 5.82 -7.84 21.89
C LEU A 149 6.51 -8.02 23.27
N GLY A 150 5.74 -8.03 24.36
CA GLY A 150 6.29 -8.06 25.71
C GLY A 150 7.01 -6.76 26.08
N GLU A 151 8.18 -6.85 26.74
CA GLU A 151 8.99 -5.68 27.05
C GLU A 151 9.53 -5.05 25.76
N HIS A 152 9.13 -3.80 25.51
CA HIS A 152 9.51 -3.07 24.31
C HIS A 152 9.54 -1.55 24.52
N THR A 153 10.31 -0.86 23.68
CA THR A 153 10.28 0.61 23.60
C THR A 153 9.38 1.03 22.43
N LYS A 154 8.33 1.80 22.74
CA LYS A 154 7.39 2.33 21.73
C LYS A 154 7.78 3.71 21.29
N HIS A 155 7.98 3.89 20.00
CA HIS A 155 8.21 5.15 19.31
C HIS A 155 6.99 5.50 18.47
N THR A 156 6.46 6.73 18.57
CA THR A 156 5.25 7.13 17.87
C THR A 156 5.55 8.24 16.87
N LEU A 157 5.31 7.94 15.57
CA LEU A 157 5.32 8.93 14.50
C LEU A 157 3.95 9.58 14.38
N ARG A 158 3.85 10.88 14.55
CA ARG A 158 2.58 11.63 14.53
C ARG A 158 2.43 12.52 13.30
N ASP A 159 3.55 12.96 12.71
CA ASP A 159 3.54 13.89 11.60
C ASP A 159 3.22 13.17 10.29
N ILE A 160 2.08 13.49 9.71
CA ILE A 160 1.67 12.96 8.41
C ILE A 160 2.28 13.83 7.30
N HIS A 161 3.19 13.25 6.54
CA HIS A 161 3.88 13.92 5.44
C HIS A 161 3.25 13.66 4.07
N ARG A 162 2.48 12.59 3.92
CA ARG A 162 1.91 12.18 2.64
C ARG A 162 0.55 12.79 2.35
N LEU A 163 -0.38 12.73 3.30
CA LEU A 163 -1.75 13.18 3.08
C LEU A 163 -1.84 14.71 3.12
N GLY A 164 -2.40 15.32 2.08
CA GLY A 164 -2.75 16.74 2.09
C GLY A 164 -4.05 17.00 2.85
N GLN A 165 -4.35 18.29 3.09
CA GLN A 165 -5.45 18.70 3.99
C GLN A 165 -6.81 18.13 3.58
N ASN A 166 -7.13 18.17 2.27
CA ASN A 166 -8.43 17.71 1.79
C ASN A 166 -8.59 16.20 1.93
N LEU A 167 -7.58 15.42 1.51
CA LEU A 167 -7.62 13.96 1.65
C LEU A 167 -7.65 13.52 3.13
N PHE A 168 -6.97 14.26 4.00
CA PHE A 168 -7.03 14.02 5.44
C PHE A 168 -8.45 14.21 6.00
N LYS A 169 -9.17 15.27 5.57
CA LYS A 169 -10.56 15.49 5.93
C LYS A 169 -11.44 14.34 5.43
N VAL A 170 -11.32 13.96 4.15
CA VAL A 170 -12.06 12.82 3.59
C VAL A 170 -11.78 11.53 4.35
N ALA A 171 -10.53 11.25 4.69
CA ALA A 171 -10.15 10.08 5.47
C ALA A 171 -10.80 10.05 6.87
N LYS A 172 -10.96 11.23 7.50
CA LYS A 172 -11.69 11.36 8.78
C LYS A 172 -13.17 11.05 8.66
N GLU A 173 -13.81 11.46 7.59
CA GLU A 173 -15.23 11.15 7.34
C GLU A 173 -15.43 9.65 7.07
N ILE A 174 -14.48 9.03 6.40
CA ILE A 174 -14.53 7.59 6.11
C ILE A 174 -14.31 6.74 7.37
N LEU A 175 -13.34 7.10 8.21
CA LEU A 175 -12.99 6.33 9.41
C LEU A 175 -12.85 7.26 10.64
N PRO A 176 -13.96 7.81 11.14
CA PRO A 176 -13.94 8.80 12.22
C PRO A 176 -13.44 8.24 13.57
N GLU A 177 -13.57 6.92 13.78
CA GLU A 177 -13.07 6.21 14.96
C GLU A 177 -11.57 5.98 14.95
N ALA A 178 -10.88 6.17 13.84
CA ALA A 178 -9.46 5.90 13.70
C ALA A 178 -8.61 6.73 14.67
N LYS A 179 -7.56 6.11 15.19
CA LYS A 179 -6.64 6.75 16.15
C LYS A 179 -5.92 7.97 15.56
N PHE A 180 -5.65 7.94 14.23
CA PHE A 180 -5.02 9.06 13.54
C PHE A 180 -5.83 10.36 13.63
N VAL A 181 -7.15 10.27 13.70
CA VAL A 181 -8.05 11.44 13.78
C VAL A 181 -7.74 12.32 15.00
N ARG A 182 -7.35 11.69 16.12
CA ARG A 182 -7.09 12.36 17.38
C ARG A 182 -5.62 12.64 17.65
N GLY A 183 -4.73 11.86 17.05
CA GLY A 183 -3.31 11.86 17.41
C GLY A 183 -2.34 12.35 16.34
N ALA A 184 -2.80 12.54 15.09
CA ALA A 184 -1.92 12.95 14.00
C ALA A 184 -1.78 14.48 13.90
N ALA A 185 -0.59 14.92 13.51
CA ALA A 185 -0.31 16.28 13.05
C ALA A 185 -0.10 16.26 11.52
N LEU A 186 -0.77 17.16 10.81
CA LEU A 186 -0.62 17.26 9.37
C LEU A 186 0.52 18.21 9.02
N SER A 187 1.63 17.66 8.54
CA SER A 187 2.79 18.43 8.09
C SER A 187 2.69 18.81 6.61
N ASN A 188 1.96 18.04 5.83
CA ASN A 188 1.79 18.30 4.40
C ASN A 188 0.67 19.32 4.17
N ARG A 189 1.04 20.49 3.63
CA ARG A 189 0.10 21.55 3.25
C ARG A 189 -0.30 21.50 1.78
N SER A 190 0.15 20.50 1.02
CA SER A 190 -0.22 20.36 -0.39
C SER A 190 -1.73 20.12 -0.54
N GLU A 191 -2.30 20.65 -1.59
CA GLU A 191 -3.66 20.36 -1.96
C GLU A 191 -3.74 18.99 -2.64
N HIS A 192 -4.30 18.02 -1.94
CA HIS A 192 -4.75 16.78 -2.55
C HIS A 192 -6.13 17.03 -3.16
N ARG A 193 -6.33 16.56 -4.38
CA ARG A 193 -7.64 16.63 -5.02
C ARG A 193 -8.35 15.29 -4.91
N VAL A 194 -9.58 15.34 -4.45
CA VAL A 194 -10.47 14.18 -4.41
C VAL A 194 -11.55 14.41 -5.46
N TRP A 195 -11.50 13.61 -6.50
CA TRP A 195 -12.38 13.70 -7.64
C TRP A 195 -13.51 12.67 -7.52
N LYS A 196 -14.71 13.06 -7.87
CA LYS A 196 -15.88 12.20 -8.00
C LYS A 196 -16.29 12.12 -9.47
N PHE A 197 -16.47 10.91 -9.99
CA PHE A 197 -16.96 10.65 -11.33
C PHE A 197 -18.15 9.71 -11.29
N GLU A 198 -19.26 10.12 -11.87
CA GLU A 198 -20.47 9.34 -12.07
C GLU A 198 -20.59 9.01 -13.55
N ALA A 199 -20.50 7.74 -13.90
CA ALA A 199 -20.63 7.24 -15.25
C ALA A 199 -22.06 6.76 -15.52
N THR A 200 -22.47 6.70 -16.78
CA THR A 200 -23.77 6.18 -17.19
C THR A 200 -23.83 4.64 -17.11
N ASN A 201 -22.69 3.98 -17.31
CA ASN A 201 -22.56 2.54 -17.26
C ASN A 201 -21.12 2.12 -16.91
N LYS A 202 -20.92 0.80 -16.70
CA LYS A 202 -19.64 0.21 -16.33
C LYS A 202 -18.54 0.48 -17.36
N ASP A 203 -18.86 0.35 -18.64
CA ASP A 203 -17.85 0.43 -19.70
C ASP A 203 -17.36 1.86 -19.88
N GLU A 204 -18.26 2.84 -19.74
CA GLU A 204 -17.90 4.25 -19.69
C GLU A 204 -17.00 4.55 -18.48
N GLU A 205 -17.38 4.06 -17.30
CA GLU A 205 -16.57 4.24 -16.09
C GLU A 205 -15.15 3.72 -16.28
N PHE A 206 -15.02 2.46 -16.72
CA PHE A 206 -13.71 1.81 -16.87
C PHE A 206 -12.85 2.46 -17.95
N ARG A 207 -13.47 2.85 -19.06
CA ARG A 207 -12.78 3.57 -20.13
C ARG A 207 -12.18 4.88 -19.63
N HIS A 208 -12.96 5.71 -18.96
CA HIS A 208 -12.49 7.00 -18.46
C HIS A 208 -11.47 6.85 -17.34
N VAL A 209 -11.63 5.88 -16.45
CA VAL A 209 -10.65 5.57 -15.41
C VAL A 209 -9.31 5.21 -16.03
N PHE A 210 -9.28 4.35 -17.06
CA PHE A 210 -8.02 3.98 -17.72
C PHE A 210 -7.39 5.16 -18.46
N GLN A 211 -8.15 5.89 -19.26
CA GLN A 211 -7.67 7.06 -20.01
C GLN A 211 -7.05 8.09 -19.07
N GLU A 212 -7.72 8.41 -17.97
CA GLU A 212 -7.22 9.39 -17.02
C GLU A 212 -6.02 8.86 -16.23
N ALA A 213 -6.03 7.58 -15.83
CA ALA A 213 -4.89 6.96 -15.17
C ALA A 213 -3.64 6.96 -16.05
N GLN A 214 -3.79 6.63 -17.34
CA GLN A 214 -2.72 6.66 -18.33
C GLN A 214 -2.24 8.11 -18.59
N ARG A 215 -3.16 9.07 -18.72
CA ARG A 215 -2.84 10.49 -18.95
C ARG A 215 -2.02 11.08 -17.81
N LEU A 216 -2.36 10.75 -16.56
CA LEU A 216 -1.69 11.25 -15.36
C LEU A 216 -0.43 10.48 -15.00
N ALA A 217 -0.26 9.25 -15.48
CA ALA A 217 0.95 8.48 -15.24
C ALA A 217 2.17 9.18 -15.88
N GLN A 218 3.24 9.29 -15.11
CA GLN A 218 4.52 9.85 -15.54
C GLN A 218 5.65 8.87 -15.20
N LYS A 219 6.81 9.07 -15.82
CA LYS A 219 8.02 8.35 -15.44
C LYS A 219 8.27 8.52 -13.94
N GLU A 220 8.52 7.42 -13.23
CA GLU A 220 8.70 7.37 -11.77
C GLU A 220 7.49 7.78 -10.91
N LYS A 221 6.37 8.19 -11.54
CA LYS A 221 5.11 8.56 -10.89
C LYS A 221 3.94 7.80 -11.51
N PRO A 222 3.86 6.49 -11.30
CA PRO A 222 2.79 5.67 -11.84
C PRO A 222 1.43 6.04 -11.24
N SER A 223 0.37 5.74 -11.98
CA SER A 223 -0.99 5.71 -11.47
C SER A 223 -1.35 4.32 -10.97
N ALA A 224 -2.23 4.21 -9.99
CA ALA A 224 -2.78 2.93 -9.54
C ALA A 224 -4.30 2.94 -9.64
N VAL A 225 -4.86 1.86 -10.19
CA VAL A 225 -6.29 1.57 -10.17
C VAL A 225 -6.52 0.43 -9.19
N LEU A 226 -7.20 0.72 -8.10
CA LEU A 226 -7.37 -0.19 -6.98
C LEU A 226 -8.81 -0.70 -6.93
N PHE A 227 -8.94 -2.00 -6.76
CA PHE A 227 -10.23 -2.70 -6.72
C PHE A 227 -10.41 -3.46 -5.39
N PRO A 228 -11.65 -3.65 -4.93
CA PRO A 228 -11.90 -4.46 -3.74
C PRO A 228 -11.58 -5.95 -3.95
N ILE A 229 -11.79 -6.47 -5.16
CA ILE A 229 -11.65 -7.90 -5.51
C ILE A 229 -11.00 -8.12 -6.88
N HIS A 230 -10.39 -9.29 -7.06
CA HIS A 230 -9.68 -9.67 -8.29
C HIS A 230 -10.59 -9.75 -9.53
N ASP A 231 -11.84 -10.19 -9.39
CA ASP A 231 -12.78 -10.29 -10.50
C ASP A 231 -13.00 -8.94 -11.22
N LEU A 232 -13.03 -7.86 -10.47
CA LEU A 232 -13.15 -6.52 -11.04
C LEU A 232 -11.88 -6.07 -11.78
N ILE A 233 -10.71 -6.52 -11.35
CA ILE A 233 -9.45 -6.29 -12.08
C ILE A 233 -9.52 -6.96 -13.45
N ASN A 234 -9.97 -8.22 -13.51
CA ASN A 234 -10.10 -8.96 -14.76
C ASN A 234 -11.09 -8.30 -15.71
N ARG A 235 -12.25 -7.89 -15.21
CA ARG A 235 -13.27 -7.19 -16.03
C ARG A 235 -12.75 -5.88 -16.56
N PHE A 236 -12.05 -5.10 -15.73
CA PHE A 236 -11.43 -3.84 -16.14
C PHE A 236 -10.38 -4.07 -17.22
N ALA A 237 -9.45 -4.98 -16.99
CA ALA A 237 -8.37 -5.27 -17.92
C ALA A 237 -8.87 -5.88 -19.23
N SER A 238 -9.92 -6.72 -19.21
CA SER A 238 -10.54 -7.29 -20.40
C SER A 238 -11.18 -6.22 -21.26
N LEU A 239 -11.90 -5.25 -20.66
CA LEU A 239 -12.45 -4.12 -21.41
C LEU A 239 -11.35 -3.27 -22.05
N VAL A 240 -10.33 -2.92 -21.25
CA VAL A 240 -9.20 -2.11 -21.73
C VAL A 240 -8.47 -2.80 -22.88
N ALA A 241 -8.17 -4.10 -22.75
CA ALA A 241 -7.50 -4.87 -23.79
C ALA A 241 -8.33 -4.97 -25.06
N TYR A 242 -9.64 -5.28 -24.93
CA TYR A 242 -10.53 -5.35 -26.07
C TYR A 242 -10.59 -4.03 -26.85
N GLU A 243 -10.68 -2.91 -26.16
CA GLU A 243 -10.69 -1.58 -26.81
C GLU A 243 -9.32 -1.19 -27.41
N LEU A 244 -8.21 -1.64 -26.81
CA LEU A 244 -6.86 -1.34 -27.33
C LEU A 244 -6.48 -2.20 -28.55
N CYS A 245 -6.83 -3.48 -28.57
CA CYS A 245 -6.36 -4.43 -29.59
C CYS A 245 -7.41 -5.41 -30.10
N GLY A 246 -8.63 -5.38 -29.62
CA GLY A 246 -9.67 -6.34 -30.00
C GLY A 246 -9.50 -7.75 -29.41
N GLU A 247 -8.54 -7.94 -28.51
CA GLU A 247 -8.24 -9.24 -27.89
C GLU A 247 -8.51 -9.19 -26.38
N LEU A 248 -8.73 -10.35 -25.79
CA LEU A 248 -8.86 -10.49 -24.35
C LEU A 248 -7.55 -10.98 -23.73
N PRO A 249 -7.14 -10.47 -22.56
CA PRO A 249 -6.00 -11.01 -21.84
C PRO A 249 -6.33 -12.44 -21.35
N PRO A 250 -5.30 -13.28 -21.11
CA PRO A 250 -5.51 -14.56 -20.44
C PRO A 250 -6.21 -14.35 -19.11
N ASP A 251 -7.18 -15.23 -18.79
CA ASP A 251 -7.80 -15.21 -17.46
C ASP A 251 -6.74 -15.57 -16.39
N PRO A 252 -6.39 -14.66 -15.50
CA PRO A 252 -5.39 -14.94 -14.47
C PRO A 252 -5.90 -15.89 -13.39
N ILE A 253 -7.21 -16.19 -13.36
CA ILE A 253 -7.83 -17.11 -12.41
C ILE A 253 -8.25 -18.38 -13.15
N ARG A 254 -7.31 -19.32 -13.30
CA ARG A 254 -7.60 -20.66 -13.82
C ARG A 254 -7.85 -21.62 -12.66
N GLY A 255 -9.10 -21.74 -12.23
CA GLY A 255 -9.47 -22.59 -11.11
C GLY A 255 -8.88 -22.09 -9.77
N ARG A 256 -7.95 -22.87 -9.15
CA ARG A 256 -7.27 -22.49 -7.90
C ARG A 256 -5.90 -21.85 -8.12
N ILE A 257 -5.43 -21.75 -9.37
CA ILE A 257 -4.09 -21.26 -9.72
C ILE A 257 -4.23 -19.87 -10.34
N THR A 258 -3.53 -18.90 -9.79
CA THR A 258 -3.46 -17.54 -10.33
C THR A 258 -2.24 -17.41 -11.24
N CYS A 259 -2.46 -17.18 -12.55
CA CYS A 259 -1.40 -17.03 -13.57
C CYS A 259 -1.27 -15.57 -13.99
N TYR A 260 -0.90 -14.68 -13.05
CA TYR A 260 -0.73 -13.26 -13.37
C TYR A 260 0.52 -12.95 -14.21
N GLU A 261 1.45 -13.87 -14.34
CA GLU A 261 2.61 -13.74 -15.22
C GLU A 261 2.15 -13.67 -16.68
N ASP A 262 1.38 -14.65 -17.16
CA ASP A 262 0.81 -14.66 -18.51
C ASP A 262 -0.03 -13.39 -18.78
N PHE A 263 -0.78 -12.93 -17.77
CA PHE A 263 -1.57 -11.72 -17.85
C PHE A 263 -0.68 -10.47 -18.03
N ASN A 264 0.39 -10.34 -17.25
CA ASN A 264 1.32 -9.23 -17.38
C ASN A 264 2.09 -9.28 -18.70
N ASP A 265 2.50 -10.47 -19.14
CA ASP A 265 3.19 -10.68 -20.43
C ASP A 265 2.32 -10.30 -21.62
N PHE A 266 1.01 -10.54 -21.55
CA PHE A 266 0.06 -10.08 -22.56
C PHE A 266 0.12 -8.57 -22.79
N PHE A 267 0.14 -7.78 -21.72
CA PHE A 267 0.21 -6.32 -21.82
C PHE A 267 1.61 -5.81 -22.15
N GLN A 268 2.64 -6.41 -21.56
CA GLN A 268 4.03 -5.99 -21.77
C GLN A 268 4.52 -6.26 -23.18
N SER A 269 4.23 -7.45 -23.76
CA SER A 269 4.60 -7.82 -25.13
C SER A 269 3.98 -6.87 -26.16
N ARG A 270 2.82 -6.31 -25.87
CA ARG A 270 2.10 -5.34 -26.71
C ARG A 270 2.47 -3.88 -26.39
N LYS A 271 3.39 -3.66 -25.43
CA LYS A 271 3.82 -2.33 -24.95
C LYS A 271 2.69 -1.49 -24.35
N TYR A 272 1.64 -2.14 -23.83
CA TYR A 272 0.60 -1.43 -23.09
C TYR A 272 1.07 -1.08 -21.69
N PRO A 273 0.84 0.14 -21.21
CA PRO A 273 1.33 0.60 -19.91
C PRO A 273 0.44 0.11 -18.76
N LEU A 274 0.12 -1.17 -18.73
CA LEU A 274 -0.74 -1.79 -17.75
C LEU A 274 -0.04 -3.01 -17.12
N MET A 275 -0.08 -3.10 -15.80
CA MET A 275 0.54 -4.20 -15.07
C MET A 275 -0.27 -4.52 -13.81
N PHE A 276 -0.51 -5.81 -13.57
CA PHE A 276 -1.04 -6.29 -12.31
C PHE A 276 0.08 -6.49 -11.28
N LEU A 277 -0.16 -5.98 -10.06
CA LEU A 277 0.68 -6.25 -8.89
C LEU A 277 -0.17 -6.86 -7.77
N GLY A 278 0.09 -8.10 -7.44
CA GLY A 278 -0.54 -8.82 -6.33
C GLY A 278 0.36 -8.92 -5.11
N SER A 279 -0.17 -9.46 -4.00
CA SER A 279 0.60 -9.63 -2.76
C SER A 279 1.80 -10.56 -2.96
N ASN A 280 1.63 -11.62 -3.77
CA ASN A 280 2.68 -12.61 -4.07
C ASN A 280 3.01 -12.71 -5.57
N ASN A 281 2.42 -11.86 -6.40
CA ASN A 281 2.58 -11.90 -7.86
C ASN A 281 2.98 -10.53 -8.40
N GLY A 282 3.89 -10.55 -9.36
CA GLY A 282 4.48 -9.35 -9.95
C GLY A 282 5.53 -8.71 -9.05
N SER A 283 6.47 -8.02 -9.66
CA SER A 283 7.51 -7.24 -9.00
C SER A 283 7.51 -5.83 -9.53
N LEU A 284 7.89 -4.88 -8.68
CA LEU A 284 8.09 -3.51 -9.13
C LEU A 284 9.23 -3.47 -10.14
N PRO A 285 9.06 -2.81 -11.30
CA PRO A 285 10.14 -2.69 -12.28
C PRO A 285 11.37 -2.02 -11.67
N LYS A 286 12.56 -2.56 -11.93
CA LYS A 286 13.83 -2.02 -11.43
C LYS A 286 14.12 -0.60 -11.95
N SER A 287 13.57 -0.24 -13.11
CA SER A 287 13.62 1.12 -13.64
C SER A 287 12.25 1.49 -14.20
N ASP A 288 11.63 2.51 -13.64
CA ASP A 288 10.35 3.08 -14.10
C ASP A 288 10.58 3.98 -15.33
N SER A 289 10.98 3.38 -16.45
CA SER A 289 11.23 4.11 -17.71
C SER A 289 9.93 4.46 -18.45
N THR A 290 8.81 3.85 -18.05
CA THR A 290 7.51 3.95 -18.73
C THR A 290 6.44 4.58 -17.84
N LYS A 291 5.42 5.14 -18.48
CA LYS A 291 4.21 5.65 -17.82
C LYS A 291 3.31 4.46 -17.47
N MET A 292 3.44 3.89 -16.27
CA MET A 292 2.71 2.68 -15.89
C MET A 292 1.41 2.97 -15.14
N VAL A 293 0.40 2.16 -15.41
CA VAL A 293 -0.84 2.05 -14.65
C VAL A 293 -0.85 0.69 -13.95
N TYR A 294 -0.80 0.69 -12.63
CA TYR A 294 -0.84 -0.54 -11.85
C TYR A 294 -2.28 -0.92 -11.50
N LEU A 295 -2.63 -2.18 -11.71
CA LEU A 295 -3.87 -2.78 -11.26
C LEU A 295 -3.60 -3.57 -9.99
N MET A 296 -4.34 -3.29 -8.93
CA MET A 296 -4.11 -3.90 -7.63
C MET A 296 -5.43 -4.08 -6.87
N THR A 297 -5.45 -5.00 -5.92
CA THR A 297 -6.49 -4.97 -4.89
C THR A 297 -6.15 -3.97 -3.79
N TYR A 298 -7.14 -3.54 -3.00
CA TYR A 298 -6.90 -2.71 -1.80
C TYR A 298 -5.87 -3.36 -0.87
N HIS A 299 -5.92 -4.69 -0.75
CA HIS A 299 -4.98 -5.48 0.04
C HIS A 299 -3.56 -5.43 -0.53
N SER A 300 -3.40 -5.67 -1.83
CA SER A 300 -2.07 -5.73 -2.45
C SER A 300 -1.40 -4.35 -2.56
N ALA A 301 -2.18 -3.27 -2.54
CA ALA A 301 -1.66 -1.90 -2.54
C ALA A 301 -1.11 -1.45 -1.18
N LYS A 302 -1.34 -2.24 -0.12
CA LYS A 302 -0.87 -1.88 1.22
C LYS A 302 0.66 -1.82 1.28
N GLY A 303 1.18 -0.82 1.99
CA GLY A 303 2.63 -0.54 2.06
C GLY A 303 3.17 0.27 0.88
N LEU A 304 2.43 0.36 -0.24
CA LEU A 304 2.80 1.17 -1.40
C LEU A 304 2.10 2.53 -1.38
N ASP A 305 2.57 3.44 -2.21
CA ASP A 305 1.91 4.71 -2.46
C ASP A 305 2.14 5.19 -3.89
N PHE A 306 1.19 5.96 -4.42
CA PHE A 306 1.13 6.38 -5.81
C PHE A 306 0.75 7.85 -5.91
N GLU A 307 1.23 8.53 -6.94
CA GLU A 307 0.86 9.93 -7.19
C GLU A 307 -0.65 10.06 -7.41
N ASN A 308 -1.23 9.17 -8.22
CA ASN A 308 -2.65 9.15 -8.54
C ASN A 308 -3.25 7.78 -8.22
N VAL A 309 -4.36 7.78 -7.49
CA VAL A 309 -5.09 6.57 -7.12
C VAL A 309 -6.52 6.67 -7.64
N PHE A 310 -6.94 5.64 -8.34
CA PHE A 310 -8.29 5.49 -8.88
C PHE A 310 -9.00 4.35 -8.15
N LEU A 311 -10.19 4.64 -7.66
CA LEU A 311 -11.05 3.69 -6.95
C LEU A 311 -12.38 3.58 -7.70
N PRO A 312 -12.43 2.75 -8.76
CA PRO A 312 -13.64 2.55 -9.53
C PRO A 312 -14.60 1.57 -8.86
N TYR A 313 -15.82 1.54 -9.41
CA TYR A 313 -16.85 0.56 -9.04
C TYR A 313 -17.38 0.75 -7.62
N LEU A 314 -17.30 1.98 -7.07
CA LEU A 314 -17.85 2.32 -5.76
C LEU A 314 -19.38 2.48 -5.83
N LYS A 315 -20.08 1.40 -6.13
CA LYS A 315 -21.53 1.36 -6.30
C LYS A 315 -22.20 0.46 -5.26
N ASP A 316 -23.50 0.68 -5.08
CA ASP A 316 -24.32 -0.15 -4.19
C ASP A 316 -24.31 -1.63 -4.61
N GLY A 317 -24.41 -2.51 -3.62
CA GLY A 317 -24.35 -3.97 -3.82
C GLY A 317 -22.94 -4.53 -4.00
N ILE A 318 -21.89 -3.71 -4.05
CA ILE A 318 -20.50 -4.17 -4.06
C ILE A 318 -19.94 -4.13 -2.65
N TYR A 319 -19.34 -5.22 -2.25
CA TYR A 319 -18.62 -5.31 -0.98
C TYR A 319 -17.17 -4.88 -1.19
N LEU A 320 -16.70 -3.98 -0.32
CA LEU A 320 -15.31 -3.53 -0.36
C LEU A 320 -14.36 -4.53 0.32
N ASP A 321 -14.91 -5.60 0.90
CA ASP A 321 -14.18 -6.81 1.33
C ASP A 321 -14.94 -8.08 0.92
N ALA A 322 -14.19 -9.12 0.56
CA ALA A 322 -14.75 -10.39 0.12
C ALA A 322 -15.33 -11.25 1.28
N LYS A 323 -14.98 -10.98 2.53
CA LYS A 323 -15.40 -11.78 3.70
C LYS A 323 -15.56 -10.92 4.94
N PRO A 324 -16.79 -10.57 5.36
CA PRO A 324 -17.05 -9.87 6.62
C PRO A 324 -16.61 -10.75 7.80
N LYS A 325 -16.03 -10.13 8.81
CA LYS A 325 -15.45 -10.78 9.97
C LYS A 325 -15.88 -10.06 11.26
N ASN A 326 -15.22 -10.24 12.39
CA ASN A 326 -15.59 -9.83 13.75
C ASN A 326 -16.01 -8.34 13.95
N LEU A 327 -15.81 -7.47 13.00
CA LEU A 327 -16.33 -6.12 12.98
C LEU A 327 -17.68 -6.08 12.27
N SER A 328 -18.47 -5.02 12.48
CA SER A 328 -19.61 -4.78 11.61
C SER A 328 -19.12 -4.62 10.17
N ARG A 329 -19.87 -5.11 9.20
CA ARG A 329 -19.56 -4.99 7.78
C ARG A 329 -19.23 -3.54 7.40
N GLU A 330 -19.96 -2.58 7.96
CA GLU A 330 -19.73 -1.15 7.73
C GLU A 330 -18.33 -0.71 8.16
N GLN A 331 -17.84 -1.16 9.31
CA GLN A 331 -16.50 -0.82 9.79
C GLN A 331 -15.40 -1.43 8.93
N GLU A 332 -15.58 -2.64 8.44
CA GLU A 332 -14.62 -3.28 7.54
C GLU A 332 -14.54 -2.57 6.20
N GLU A 333 -15.67 -2.26 5.57
CA GLU A 333 -15.72 -1.51 4.32
C GLU A 333 -15.07 -0.12 4.46
N ARG A 334 -15.30 0.57 5.57
CA ARG A 334 -14.64 1.85 5.89
C ARG A 334 -13.12 1.69 5.98
N ARG A 335 -12.63 0.68 6.67
CA ARG A 335 -11.19 0.43 6.79
C ARG A 335 -10.55 0.11 5.45
N HIS A 336 -11.18 -0.71 4.62
CA HIS A 336 -10.68 -1.02 3.28
C HIS A 336 -10.60 0.22 2.41
N LEU A 337 -11.65 1.04 2.39
CA LEU A 337 -11.63 2.29 1.64
C LEU A 337 -10.60 3.28 2.21
N PHE A 338 -10.47 3.39 3.53
CA PHE A 338 -9.44 4.20 4.18
C PHE A 338 -8.03 3.79 3.74
N VAL A 339 -7.73 2.49 3.75
CA VAL A 339 -6.43 1.99 3.28
C VAL A 339 -6.20 2.35 1.82
N ALA A 340 -7.19 2.15 0.94
CA ALA A 340 -7.08 2.46 -0.47
C ALA A 340 -6.88 3.96 -0.74
N LEU A 341 -7.66 4.83 -0.12
CA LEU A 341 -7.55 6.29 -0.23
C LEU A 341 -6.18 6.80 0.21
N THR A 342 -5.67 6.27 1.32
CA THR A 342 -4.38 6.70 1.90
C THR A 342 -3.16 6.21 1.11
N ARG A 343 -3.36 5.49 0.00
CA ARG A 343 -2.27 5.16 -0.96
C ARG A 343 -1.90 6.34 -1.86
N SER A 344 -2.74 7.38 -1.91
CA SER A 344 -2.48 8.54 -2.75
C SER A 344 -1.48 9.52 -2.14
N ARG A 345 -0.63 10.07 -3.00
CA ARG A 345 0.26 11.21 -2.71
C ARG A 345 -0.29 12.54 -3.22
N ARG A 346 -1.23 12.53 -4.19
CA ARG A 346 -1.72 13.76 -4.82
C ARG A 346 -3.19 13.72 -5.19
N ASN A 347 -3.62 12.79 -6.04
CA ASN A 347 -4.98 12.75 -6.55
C ASN A 347 -5.67 11.43 -6.22
N VAL A 348 -6.93 11.53 -5.80
CA VAL A 348 -7.83 10.38 -5.63
C VAL A 348 -9.03 10.58 -6.55
N PHE A 349 -9.37 9.55 -7.32
CA PHE A 349 -10.54 9.50 -8.17
C PHE A 349 -11.49 8.42 -7.68
N LEU A 350 -12.67 8.82 -7.23
CA LEU A 350 -13.74 7.95 -6.76
C LEU A 350 -14.77 7.86 -7.86
N SER A 351 -15.00 6.68 -8.44
CA SER A 351 -15.97 6.54 -9.52
C SER A 351 -16.97 5.43 -9.30
N TYR A 352 -18.14 5.59 -9.91
CA TYR A 352 -19.24 4.64 -9.89
C TYR A 352 -20.18 4.86 -11.07
N TYR A 353 -21.05 3.89 -11.31
CA TYR A 353 -22.23 4.03 -12.15
C TYR A 353 -23.48 3.55 -11.41
N GLY A 354 -24.64 4.10 -11.73
CA GLY A 354 -25.89 3.79 -11.02
C GLY A 354 -25.90 4.35 -9.58
N THR A 355 -26.39 3.58 -8.61
CA THR A 355 -26.44 4.02 -7.21
C THR A 355 -25.07 3.99 -6.56
N PRO A 356 -24.57 5.12 -6.01
CA PRO A 356 -23.27 5.16 -5.37
C PRO A 356 -23.24 4.33 -4.10
N HIS A 357 -22.09 3.75 -3.79
CA HIS A 357 -21.83 3.04 -2.54
C HIS A 357 -22.16 3.94 -1.34
N TRP A 358 -22.76 3.38 -0.30
CA TRP A 358 -23.22 4.12 0.88
C TRP A 358 -22.10 4.96 1.53
N VAL A 359 -20.86 4.52 1.50
CA VAL A 359 -19.69 5.25 2.04
C VAL A 359 -19.49 6.60 1.34
N LEU A 360 -19.74 6.71 0.03
CA LEU A 360 -19.60 7.97 -0.70
C LEU A 360 -20.59 9.04 -0.23
N LYS A 361 -21.74 8.62 0.32
CA LYS A 361 -22.75 9.54 0.89
C LYS A 361 -22.30 10.15 2.22
N LYS A 362 -21.28 9.57 2.86
CA LYS A 362 -20.70 10.09 4.12
C LYS A 362 -19.68 11.19 3.88
N ILE A 363 -19.13 11.30 2.68
CA ILE A 363 -18.15 12.33 2.34
C ILE A 363 -18.90 13.63 2.00
N PRO A 364 -18.63 14.74 2.70
CA PRO A 364 -19.19 16.05 2.35
C PRO A 364 -18.90 16.43 0.90
N LYS A 365 -19.90 17.02 0.23
CA LYS A 365 -19.78 17.33 -1.20
C LYS A 365 -18.68 18.36 -1.51
N ASP A 366 -18.43 19.27 -0.60
CA ASP A 366 -17.39 20.31 -0.69
C ASP A 366 -15.96 19.74 -0.60
N LEU A 367 -15.80 18.49 -0.14
CA LEU A 367 -14.52 17.79 -0.12
C LEU A 367 -14.21 17.04 -1.41
N MET A 368 -15.15 16.98 -2.35
CA MET A 368 -15.02 16.29 -3.64
C MET A 368 -15.31 17.23 -4.81
N GLU A 369 -14.39 17.26 -5.76
CA GLU A 369 -14.60 17.96 -7.03
C GLU A 369 -15.25 17.00 -8.04
N THR A 370 -16.18 17.52 -8.87
CA THR A 370 -16.78 16.71 -9.93
C THR A 370 -15.79 16.58 -11.07
N PHE A 371 -15.34 15.35 -11.36
CA PHE A 371 -14.53 15.07 -12.53
C PHE A 371 -15.42 14.98 -13.78
N ARG A 372 -15.06 15.74 -14.80
CA ARG A 372 -15.72 15.70 -16.12
C ARG A 372 -14.69 15.20 -17.13
N PRO A 373 -14.82 13.96 -17.63
CA PRO A 373 -13.91 13.45 -18.64
C PRO A 373 -13.90 14.34 -19.87
N GLN A 374 -12.72 14.57 -20.43
CA GLN A 374 -12.64 15.11 -21.78
C GLN A 374 -13.09 14.04 -22.76
N VAL A 375 -14.05 14.36 -23.60
CA VAL A 375 -14.60 13.43 -24.61
C VAL A 375 -13.52 13.14 -25.64
N GLN A 376 -12.70 12.14 -25.40
CA GLN A 376 -11.82 11.56 -26.42
C GLN A 376 -12.57 10.37 -27.06
N ARG A 377 -12.79 10.43 -28.37
CA ARG A 377 -13.33 9.31 -29.14
C ARG A 377 -12.22 8.26 -29.33
N GLY A 378 -12.25 7.19 -28.53
CA GLY A 378 -11.32 6.07 -28.63
C GLY A 378 -10.02 6.23 -27.81
N PHE A 379 -9.33 5.10 -27.59
CA PHE A 379 -7.97 5.11 -27.00
C PHE A 379 -6.96 5.61 -28.06
N SER A 380 -6.14 6.57 -27.73
CA SER A 380 -4.95 6.87 -28.52
C SER A 380 -3.96 5.71 -28.38
N ARG A 381 -3.56 5.14 -29.51
CA ARG A 381 -2.52 4.09 -29.61
C ARG A 381 -1.14 4.64 -29.21
#